data_dbee4ffeac5bcb2004c3c11006f051a6
#
_entry.id   dbee4ffeac5bcb2004c3c11006f051a6
#
_cell.length_a   1.000
_cell.length_b   1.000
_cell.length_c   1.000
_cell.angle_alpha   90.00
_cell.angle_beta   90.00
_cell.angle_gamma   90.00
#
_symmetry.space_group_name_H-M   'P 1'
#
loop_
_entity.id
_entity.type
_entity.pdbx_description
1 polymer ?
#
loop_
_entity_poly.entity_id
_entity_poly.type
_entity_poly.pdbx_seq_one_letter_code
_entity_poly.pdbx_strand_id
1 'polypeptide(L)'
;GSEMCIRDRTNEDHVTYFMSNANALTYLTDVIDNINYWSNYILTEWTGSYKDSFKSNSTSESNAQGSSISNLVNGLCYHYESIIRKGKIGLPLGAFNGFSQQIEPDLVECYYHQESLPFVIESVNAMKKYINGISFNSSENGLGLDNYMTHVGAMQNSNSLSSVINSQIDEIIEKVGQLNDPLS
;
A
#
# COMPACT_ATOMS: atom_id res chain seq x y z
N GLY A 1 19.47 2.01 21.67
CA GLY A 1 20.82 2.46 21.27
C GLY A 1 21.28 1.99 19.90
N SER A 2 20.77 0.86 19.37
CA SER A 2 21.22 0.35 18.06
C SER A 2 20.60 1.07 16.85
N GLU A 3 19.40 1.59 16.98
CA GLU A 3 18.72 2.32 15.90
C GLU A 3 19.38 3.68 15.61
N MET A 4 19.90 4.36 16.62
CA MET A 4 20.60 5.63 16.44
C MET A 4 21.89 5.47 15.63
N CYS A 5 22.59 4.34 15.76
CA CYS A 5 23.82 4.06 15.01
C CYS A 5 23.60 3.78 13.51
N ILE A 6 22.38 3.37 13.11
CA ILE A 6 22.05 3.15 11.71
C ILE A 6 21.77 4.49 11.01
N ARG A 7 21.29 5.47 11.76
CA ARG A 7 20.84 6.77 11.24
C ARG A 7 21.98 7.70 10.79
N ASP A 8 23.17 7.55 11.34
CA ASP A 8 24.29 8.50 11.14
C ASP A 8 25.35 7.99 10.15
N ARG A 9 25.09 6.88 9.45
CA ARG A 9 26.07 6.26 8.56
C ARG A 9 25.77 6.55 7.09
N THR A 10 26.84 6.69 6.31
CA THR A 10 26.71 6.72 4.85
C THR A 10 26.30 5.33 4.30
N ASN A 11 25.85 5.26 3.07
CA ASN A 11 25.52 3.98 2.42
C ASN A 11 26.72 3.01 2.42
N GLU A 12 27.92 3.51 2.24
CA GLU A 12 29.17 2.72 2.28
C GLU A 12 29.45 2.19 3.69
N ASP A 13 29.18 2.98 4.73
CA ASP A 13 29.31 2.55 6.12
C ASP A 13 28.32 1.42 6.46
N HIS A 14 27.09 1.48 5.92
CA HIS A 14 26.10 0.42 6.10
C HIS A 14 26.56 -0.89 5.44
N VAL A 15 27.02 -0.84 4.20
CA VAL A 15 27.54 -2.02 3.50
C VAL A 15 28.71 -2.59 4.28
N THR A 16 29.66 -1.76 4.69
CA THR A 16 30.82 -2.18 5.46
C THR A 16 30.42 -2.80 6.80
N TYR A 17 29.44 -2.23 7.49
CA TYR A 17 28.93 -2.77 8.75
C TYR A 17 28.37 -4.19 8.58
N PHE A 18 27.49 -4.40 7.59
CA PHE A 18 26.91 -5.72 7.35
C PHE A 18 27.95 -6.73 6.85
N MET A 19 28.89 -6.32 6.02
CA MET A 19 29.97 -7.18 5.53
C MET A 19 30.97 -7.59 6.63
N SER A 20 31.18 -6.74 7.64
CA SER A 20 32.11 -6.99 8.74
C SER A 20 31.45 -7.60 9.97
N ASN A 21 30.12 -7.62 10.06
CA ASN A 21 29.37 -8.12 11.21
C ASN A 21 28.49 -9.31 10.81
N ALA A 22 28.98 -10.51 11.01
CA ALA A 22 28.29 -11.74 10.64
C ALA A 22 26.88 -11.87 11.26
N ASN A 23 26.70 -11.42 12.50
CA ASN A 23 25.40 -11.49 13.17
C ASN A 23 24.40 -10.51 12.53
N ALA A 24 24.85 -9.31 12.15
CA ALA A 24 23.99 -8.35 11.46
C ALA A 24 23.60 -8.85 10.06
N LEU A 25 24.55 -9.45 9.35
CA LEU A 25 24.28 -10.06 8.03
C LEU A 25 23.30 -11.23 8.15
N THR A 26 23.48 -12.11 9.15
CA THR A 26 22.54 -13.21 9.42
C THR A 26 21.15 -12.66 9.71
N TYR A 27 21.02 -11.65 10.57
CA TYR A 27 19.72 -11.03 10.85
C TYR A 27 19.05 -10.47 9.60
N LEU A 28 19.80 -9.76 8.76
CA LEU A 28 19.28 -9.23 7.50
C LEU A 28 18.80 -10.36 6.57
N THR A 29 19.57 -11.42 6.46
CA THR A 29 19.22 -12.61 5.67
C THR A 29 17.95 -13.27 6.20
N ASP A 30 17.85 -13.47 7.52
CA ASP A 30 16.68 -14.07 8.17
C ASP A 30 15.41 -13.24 7.93
N VAL A 31 15.51 -11.90 7.95
CA VAL A 31 14.36 -11.01 7.63
C VAL A 31 13.94 -11.17 6.17
N ILE A 32 14.89 -11.21 5.24
CA ILE A 32 14.60 -11.41 3.81
C ILE A 32 13.97 -12.79 3.58
N ASP A 33 14.51 -13.83 4.20
CA ASP A 33 13.99 -15.19 4.10
C ASP A 33 12.58 -15.30 4.68
N ASN A 34 12.30 -14.59 5.76
CA ASN A 34 10.96 -14.53 6.35
C ASN A 34 9.95 -13.85 5.40
N ILE A 35 10.33 -12.73 4.77
CA ILE A 35 9.50 -12.06 3.76
C ILE A 35 9.24 -13.00 2.58
N ASN A 36 10.26 -13.68 2.10
CA ASN A 36 10.16 -14.65 1.01
C ASN A 36 9.26 -15.84 1.38
N TYR A 37 9.39 -16.36 2.58
CA TYR A 37 8.53 -17.43 3.10
C TYR A 37 7.05 -17.04 3.07
N TRP A 38 6.70 -15.90 3.64
CA TRP A 38 5.31 -15.43 3.69
C TRP A 38 4.75 -15.10 2.32
N SER A 39 5.56 -14.53 1.43
CA SER A 39 5.16 -14.24 0.04
C SER A 39 4.85 -15.54 -0.71
N ASN A 40 5.69 -16.55 -0.59
CA ASN A 40 5.46 -17.86 -1.19
C ASN A 40 4.27 -18.59 -0.55
N TYR A 41 4.08 -18.47 0.76
CA TYR A 41 2.93 -19.04 1.46
C TYR A 41 1.63 -18.46 0.90
N ILE A 42 1.52 -17.12 0.82
CA ILE A 42 0.34 -16.44 0.27
C ILE A 42 0.10 -16.86 -1.18
N LEU A 43 1.14 -16.93 -2.01
CA LEU A 43 1.02 -17.35 -3.41
C LEU A 43 0.52 -18.80 -3.51
N THR A 44 1.05 -19.69 -2.68
CA THR A 44 0.66 -21.11 -2.66
C THR A 44 -0.80 -21.27 -2.24
N GLU A 45 -1.23 -20.61 -1.18
CA GLU A 45 -2.62 -20.63 -0.72
C GLU A 45 -3.55 -20.06 -1.81
N TRP A 46 -3.17 -18.94 -2.42
CA TRP A 46 -3.97 -18.30 -3.46
C TRP A 46 -4.08 -19.13 -4.73
N THR A 47 -3.00 -19.79 -5.16
CA THR A 47 -3.03 -20.67 -6.34
C THR A 47 -3.63 -22.04 -6.06
N GLY A 48 -3.76 -22.41 -4.81
CA GLY A 48 -4.40 -23.63 -4.31
C GLY A 48 -5.90 -23.49 -4.10
N SER A 49 -6.37 -24.08 -3.01
CA SER A 49 -7.81 -24.16 -2.68
C SER A 49 -8.43 -22.85 -2.21
N TYR A 50 -7.62 -21.91 -1.70
CA TYR A 50 -8.15 -20.66 -1.16
C TYR A 50 -8.84 -19.82 -2.23
N LYS A 51 -8.29 -19.75 -3.44
CA LYS A 51 -8.90 -19.02 -4.56
C LYS A 51 -10.32 -19.50 -4.87
N ASP A 52 -10.55 -20.81 -4.84
CA ASP A 52 -11.87 -21.37 -5.11
C ASP A 52 -12.84 -21.12 -3.96
N SER A 53 -12.37 -21.24 -2.72
CA SER A 53 -13.14 -20.84 -1.54
C SER A 53 -13.51 -19.36 -1.56
N PHE A 54 -12.56 -18.50 -1.93
CA PHE A 54 -12.79 -17.06 -2.07
C PHE A 54 -13.83 -16.75 -3.15
N LYS A 55 -13.77 -17.42 -4.30
CA LYS A 55 -14.75 -17.25 -5.38
C LYS A 55 -16.14 -17.74 -4.97
N SER A 56 -16.23 -18.87 -4.30
CA SER A 56 -17.51 -19.43 -3.86
C SER A 56 -18.19 -18.55 -2.81
N ASN A 57 -17.43 -17.88 -1.96
CA ASN A 57 -17.93 -16.97 -0.94
C ASN A 57 -18.38 -15.60 -1.49
N SER A 58 -18.18 -15.35 -2.79
CA SER A 58 -18.62 -14.11 -3.46
C SER A 58 -20.04 -14.17 -3.98
N THR A 59 -20.67 -15.35 -4.03
CA THR A 59 -21.87 -15.59 -4.86
C THR A 59 -23.20 -15.46 -4.14
N SER A 60 -23.26 -15.51 -2.82
CA SER A 60 -24.56 -15.65 -2.15
C SER A 60 -25.13 -14.37 -1.56
N GLU A 61 -24.36 -13.45 -1.09
CA GLU A 61 -24.80 -12.14 -0.59
C GLU A 61 -23.60 -11.20 -0.51
N SER A 62 -23.33 -10.45 -1.56
CA SER A 62 -22.13 -9.59 -1.68
C SER A 62 -21.98 -8.55 -0.56
N ASN A 63 -23.07 -8.22 0.13
CA ASN A 63 -23.08 -7.29 1.28
C ASN A 63 -23.03 -8.01 2.62
N ALA A 64 -23.07 -9.35 2.66
CA ALA A 64 -22.97 -10.07 3.92
C ALA A 64 -21.59 -9.86 4.55
N GLN A 65 -21.59 -9.65 5.86
CA GLN A 65 -20.34 -9.56 6.62
C GLN A 65 -19.50 -10.83 6.39
N GLY A 66 -18.25 -10.64 5.97
CA GLY A 66 -17.34 -11.75 5.69
C GLY A 66 -17.40 -12.29 4.26
N SER A 67 -18.25 -11.75 3.37
CA SER A 67 -18.18 -12.09 1.94
C SER A 67 -16.86 -11.62 1.31
N SER A 68 -16.44 -12.27 0.23
CA SER A 68 -15.18 -11.94 -0.45
C SER A 68 -15.16 -10.49 -0.93
N ILE A 69 -16.26 -9.98 -1.47
CA ILE A 69 -16.37 -8.58 -1.89
C ILE A 69 -16.26 -7.63 -0.70
N SER A 70 -16.98 -7.93 0.39
CA SER A 70 -16.89 -7.12 1.63
C SER A 70 -15.46 -7.09 2.18
N ASN A 71 -14.78 -8.22 2.21
CA ASN A 71 -13.39 -8.30 2.66
C ASN A 71 -12.43 -7.51 1.75
N LEU A 72 -12.60 -7.60 0.43
CA LEU A 72 -11.79 -6.83 -0.52
C LEU A 72 -11.98 -5.33 -0.35
N VAL A 73 -13.23 -4.86 -0.29
CA VAL A 73 -13.54 -3.43 -0.17
C VAL A 73 -13.06 -2.90 1.18
N ASN A 74 -13.33 -3.61 2.28
CA ASN A 74 -12.88 -3.19 3.60
C ASN A 74 -11.35 -3.18 3.71
N GLY A 75 -10.68 -4.17 3.15
CA GLY A 75 -9.22 -4.23 3.08
C GLY A 75 -8.63 -3.06 2.29
N LEU A 76 -9.23 -2.71 1.15
CA LEU A 76 -8.84 -1.58 0.34
C LEU A 76 -9.03 -0.25 1.08
N CYS A 77 -10.19 -0.05 1.71
CA CYS A 77 -10.46 1.15 2.52
C CYS A 77 -9.49 1.27 3.70
N TYR A 78 -9.24 0.16 4.40
CA TYR A 78 -8.26 0.14 5.48
C TYR A 78 -6.85 0.49 5.00
N HIS A 79 -6.41 -0.09 3.89
CA HIS A 79 -5.11 0.20 3.30
C HIS A 79 -4.97 1.68 2.93
N TYR A 80 -5.96 2.22 2.23
CA TYR A 80 -5.97 3.64 1.89
C TYR A 80 -5.92 4.53 3.13
N GLU A 81 -6.81 4.30 4.09
CA GLU A 81 -6.98 5.16 5.25
C GLU A 81 -5.81 5.08 6.23
N SER A 82 -5.38 3.85 6.57
CA SER A 82 -4.39 3.64 7.63
C SER A 82 -2.96 3.69 7.12
N ILE A 83 -2.71 3.16 5.92
CA ILE A 83 -1.34 3.07 5.40
C ILE A 83 -1.01 4.30 4.55
N ILE A 84 -1.85 4.63 3.55
CA ILE A 84 -1.53 5.73 2.62
C ILE A 84 -1.84 7.08 3.27
N ARG A 85 -3.12 7.35 3.56
CA ARG A 85 -3.55 8.68 4.01
C ARG A 85 -2.97 9.04 5.37
N LYS A 86 -3.09 8.15 6.35
CA LYS A 86 -2.57 8.40 7.69
C LYS A 86 -1.07 8.19 7.78
N GLY A 87 -0.60 6.99 7.42
CA GLY A 87 0.78 6.57 7.65
C GLY A 87 1.79 7.34 6.80
N LYS A 88 1.60 7.32 5.48
CA LYS A 88 2.59 7.92 4.57
C LYS A 88 2.51 9.44 4.46
N ILE A 89 1.33 10.03 4.65
CA ILE A 89 1.10 11.47 4.42
C ILE A 89 0.79 12.18 5.75
N GLY A 90 -0.22 11.74 6.44
CA GLY A 90 -0.82 12.52 7.52
C GLY A 90 0.00 12.60 8.81
N LEU A 91 0.75 11.56 9.16
CA LEU A 91 1.65 11.57 10.32
C LEU A 91 2.83 12.52 10.09
N PRO A 92 3.59 12.41 8.98
CA PRO A 92 4.67 13.36 8.71
C PRO A 92 4.23 14.81 8.68
N LEU A 93 3.06 15.08 8.08
CA LEU A 93 2.51 16.43 7.95
C LEU A 93 1.77 16.93 9.21
N GLY A 94 1.76 16.17 10.29
CA GLY A 94 1.13 16.57 11.55
C GLY A 94 -0.38 16.42 11.63
N ALA A 95 -1.06 16.01 10.53
CA ALA A 95 -2.52 15.96 10.48
C ALA A 95 -3.14 14.92 11.43
N PHE A 96 -2.37 13.95 11.91
CA PHE A 96 -2.81 12.87 12.79
C PHE A 96 -2.03 12.81 14.11
N ASN A 97 -1.26 13.85 14.45
CA ASN A 97 -0.40 13.89 15.64
C ASN A 97 -1.12 14.47 16.88
N GLY A 98 -2.39 14.15 17.05
CA GLY A 98 -3.19 14.57 18.19
C GLY A 98 -3.43 16.08 18.24
N PHE A 99 -3.39 16.65 19.44
CA PHE A 99 -3.68 18.09 19.64
C PHE A 99 -2.56 19.02 19.15
N SER A 100 -1.32 18.53 19.11
CA SER A 100 -0.18 19.37 18.71
C SER A 100 -0.14 19.68 17.22
N GLN A 101 -0.61 18.75 16.40
CA GLN A 101 -0.55 18.82 14.92
C GLN A 101 0.83 19.29 14.42
N GLN A 102 1.89 18.89 15.13
CA GLN A 102 3.26 19.24 14.74
C GLN A 102 3.71 18.37 13.58
N ILE A 103 4.40 19.00 12.65
CA ILE A 103 5.07 18.31 11.55
C ILE A 103 6.21 17.48 12.13
N GLU A 104 6.28 16.21 11.73
CA GLU A 104 7.30 15.25 12.18
C GLU A 104 8.02 14.66 10.95
N PRO A 105 9.03 15.38 10.44
CA PRO A 105 9.71 15.03 9.18
C PRO A 105 10.38 13.65 9.21
N ASP A 106 10.81 13.20 10.36
CA ASP A 106 11.46 11.91 10.58
C ASP A 106 10.50 10.71 10.54
N LEU A 107 9.19 10.95 10.47
CA LEU A 107 8.17 9.91 10.26
C LEU A 107 7.86 9.62 8.79
N VAL A 108 8.51 10.32 7.84
CA VAL A 108 8.32 10.02 6.42
C VAL A 108 8.95 8.67 6.05
N GLU A 109 8.33 7.97 5.13
CA GLU A 109 8.92 6.77 4.54
C GLU A 109 10.23 7.10 3.85
N CYS A 110 11.24 6.25 4.03
CA CYS A 110 12.57 6.44 3.43
C CYS A 110 13.22 7.80 3.76
N TYR A 111 13.01 8.31 4.97
CA TYR A 111 13.53 9.60 5.44
C TYR A 111 15.00 9.84 5.09
N TYR A 112 15.87 8.84 5.34
CA TYR A 112 17.32 8.96 5.08
C TYR A 112 17.68 8.99 3.59
N HIS A 113 16.83 8.38 2.77
CA HIS A 113 17.01 8.39 1.32
C HIS A 113 16.37 9.62 0.67
N GLN A 114 15.57 10.36 1.45
CA GLN A 114 14.84 11.56 1.02
C GLN A 114 13.94 11.33 -0.20
N GLU A 115 13.36 10.13 -0.29
CA GLU A 115 12.50 9.70 -1.39
C GLU A 115 11.17 9.15 -0.84
N SER A 116 10.35 9.97 -0.21
CA SER A 116 9.05 9.55 0.31
C SER A 116 7.92 9.69 -0.70
N LEU A 117 7.96 10.75 -1.50
CA LEU A 117 6.91 11.10 -2.45
C LEU A 117 6.69 10.04 -3.55
N PRO A 118 7.73 9.50 -4.21
CA PRO A 118 7.55 8.42 -5.20
C PRO A 118 6.84 7.19 -4.62
N PHE A 119 7.12 6.81 -3.38
CA PHE A 119 6.48 5.67 -2.72
C PHE A 119 5.00 5.91 -2.39
N VAL A 120 4.62 7.15 -2.07
CA VAL A 120 3.21 7.52 -1.92
C VAL A 120 2.49 7.42 -3.26
N ILE A 121 3.05 8.01 -4.31
CA ILE A 121 2.46 7.99 -5.66
C ILE A 121 2.30 6.55 -6.16
N GLU A 122 3.32 5.71 -6.02
CA GLU A 122 3.23 4.31 -6.42
C GLU A 122 2.22 3.52 -5.60
N SER A 123 2.05 3.83 -4.31
CA SER A 123 1.01 3.19 -3.48
C SER A 123 -0.40 3.55 -3.97
N VAL A 124 -0.63 4.79 -4.37
CA VAL A 124 -1.91 5.25 -4.94
C VAL A 124 -2.13 4.65 -6.34
N ASN A 125 -1.08 4.58 -7.16
CA ASN A 125 -1.13 3.93 -8.47
C ASN A 125 -1.44 2.43 -8.36
N ALA A 126 -0.83 1.74 -7.40
CA ALA A 126 -1.11 0.33 -7.14
C ALA A 126 -2.58 0.10 -6.74
N MET A 127 -3.11 0.98 -5.89
CA MET A 127 -4.53 0.96 -5.54
C MET A 127 -5.44 1.19 -6.76
N LYS A 128 -5.09 2.13 -7.64
CA LYS A 128 -5.81 2.37 -8.89
C LYS A 128 -5.81 1.14 -9.80
N LYS A 129 -4.64 0.52 -9.98
CA LYS A 129 -4.50 -0.74 -10.73
C LYS A 129 -5.37 -1.84 -10.15
N TYR A 130 -5.37 -2.00 -8.83
CA TYR A 130 -6.20 -2.99 -8.15
C TYR A 130 -7.70 -2.76 -8.39
N ILE A 131 -8.18 -1.53 -8.27
CA ILE A 131 -9.59 -1.18 -8.53
C ILE A 131 -9.98 -1.50 -9.97
N ASN A 132 -9.12 -1.21 -10.92
CA ASN A 132 -9.39 -1.35 -12.35
C ASN A 132 -8.99 -2.72 -12.93
N GLY A 133 -8.58 -3.68 -12.10
CA GLY A 133 -8.18 -5.01 -12.56
C GLY A 133 -6.95 -5.02 -13.46
N ILE A 134 -6.09 -4.01 -13.35
CA ILE A 134 -4.87 -3.88 -14.16
C ILE A 134 -3.77 -4.73 -13.53
N SER A 135 -3.22 -5.65 -14.31
CA SER A 135 -2.10 -6.48 -13.86
C SER A 135 -0.85 -5.65 -13.58
N PHE A 136 -0.11 -6.05 -12.54
CA PHE A 136 1.15 -5.38 -12.19
C PHE A 136 2.24 -5.58 -13.25
N ASN A 137 2.36 -6.79 -13.78
CA ASN A 137 3.48 -7.19 -14.64
C ASN A 137 3.09 -7.55 -16.07
N SER A 138 1.81 -7.56 -16.42
CA SER A 138 1.40 -8.03 -17.73
C SER A 138 0.57 -7.00 -18.48
N SER A 139 0.50 -7.19 -19.79
CA SER A 139 -0.43 -6.49 -20.65
C SER A 139 -1.88 -6.99 -20.53
N GLU A 140 -2.11 -8.05 -19.76
CA GLU A 140 -3.43 -8.64 -19.58
C GLU A 140 -4.14 -7.95 -18.41
N ASN A 141 -5.26 -7.30 -18.72
CA ASN A 141 -6.15 -6.73 -17.73
C ASN A 141 -7.28 -7.71 -17.44
N GLY A 142 -7.60 -7.85 -16.15
CA GLY A 142 -8.76 -8.62 -15.69
C GLY A 142 -9.95 -7.72 -15.40
N LEU A 143 -11.02 -8.32 -14.87
CA LEU A 143 -12.15 -7.58 -14.31
C LEU A 143 -11.76 -7.04 -12.93
N GLY A 144 -11.96 -5.74 -12.71
CA GLY A 144 -11.71 -5.05 -11.47
C GLY A 144 -12.99 -4.75 -10.68
N LEU A 145 -12.82 -4.05 -9.56
CA LEU A 145 -13.94 -3.51 -8.79
C LEU A 145 -14.74 -2.48 -9.58
N ASP A 146 -14.11 -1.77 -10.51
CA ASP A 146 -14.73 -0.83 -11.43
C ASP A 146 -15.80 -1.52 -12.30
N ASN A 147 -15.51 -2.71 -12.81
CA ASN A 147 -16.45 -3.52 -13.57
C ASN A 147 -17.60 -4.00 -12.69
N TYR A 148 -17.31 -4.41 -11.45
CA TYR A 148 -18.34 -4.78 -10.49
C TYR A 148 -19.27 -3.60 -10.17
N MET A 149 -18.71 -2.42 -9.85
CA MET A 149 -19.51 -1.21 -9.60
C MET A 149 -20.38 -0.83 -10.78
N THR A 150 -19.86 -0.97 -11.99
CA THR A 150 -20.63 -0.73 -13.23
C THR A 150 -21.74 -1.75 -13.40
N HIS A 151 -21.48 -3.03 -13.14
CA HIS A 151 -22.46 -4.11 -13.26
C HIS A 151 -23.65 -3.91 -12.31
N VAL A 152 -23.38 -3.50 -11.06
CA VAL A 152 -24.45 -3.24 -10.07
C VAL A 152 -25.10 -1.86 -10.22
N GLY A 153 -24.67 -1.06 -11.20
CA GLY A 153 -25.21 0.28 -11.43
C GLY A 153 -24.90 1.26 -10.29
N ALA A 154 -23.75 1.13 -9.62
CA ALA A 154 -23.39 1.98 -8.50
C ALA A 154 -23.18 3.44 -8.94
N MET A 155 -23.89 4.36 -8.31
CA MET A 155 -23.89 5.78 -8.66
C MET A 155 -23.63 6.66 -7.46
N GLN A 156 -22.99 7.80 -7.70
CA GLN A 156 -22.84 8.90 -6.74
C GLN A 156 -23.23 10.22 -7.43
N ASN A 157 -24.26 10.90 -6.93
CA ASN A 157 -24.74 12.18 -7.48
C ASN A 157 -24.96 12.12 -9.02
N SER A 158 -25.61 11.07 -9.50
CA SER A 158 -25.88 10.82 -10.92
C SER A 158 -24.65 10.50 -11.78
N ASN A 159 -23.46 10.37 -11.20
CA ASN A 159 -22.26 9.91 -11.91
C ASN A 159 -21.96 8.44 -11.55
N SER A 160 -21.34 7.71 -12.47
CA SER A 160 -20.84 6.35 -12.16
C SER A 160 -19.86 6.40 -10.98
N LEU A 161 -20.10 5.58 -9.97
CA LEU A 161 -19.20 5.51 -8.79
C LEU A 161 -17.77 5.16 -9.19
N SER A 162 -17.60 4.25 -10.16
CA SER A 162 -16.29 3.90 -10.71
C SER A 162 -15.57 5.12 -11.28
N SER A 163 -16.27 5.94 -12.08
CA SER A 163 -15.71 7.17 -12.66
C SER A 163 -15.32 8.18 -11.58
N VAL A 164 -16.17 8.35 -10.56
CA VAL A 164 -15.89 9.29 -9.45
C VAL A 164 -14.65 8.87 -8.69
N ILE A 165 -14.54 7.59 -8.33
CA ILE A 165 -13.36 7.06 -7.61
C ILE A 165 -12.09 7.24 -8.44
N ASN A 166 -12.11 6.89 -9.72
CA ASN A 166 -10.94 7.05 -10.59
C ASN A 166 -10.51 8.51 -10.71
N SER A 167 -11.46 9.44 -10.88
CA SER A 167 -11.17 10.87 -10.94
C SER A 167 -10.57 11.40 -9.63
N GLN A 168 -11.06 10.95 -8.48
CA GLN A 168 -10.50 11.33 -7.18
C GLN A 168 -9.08 10.79 -6.97
N ILE A 169 -8.83 9.56 -7.43
CA ILE A 169 -7.47 8.98 -7.39
C ILE A 169 -6.50 9.80 -8.25
N ASP A 170 -6.92 10.19 -9.46
CA ASP A 170 -6.10 11.03 -10.33
C ASP A 170 -5.82 12.40 -9.71
N GLU A 171 -6.81 13.00 -9.07
CA GLU A 171 -6.63 14.25 -8.33
C GLU A 171 -5.66 14.09 -7.14
N ILE A 172 -5.71 12.97 -6.41
CA ILE A 172 -4.73 12.68 -5.34
C ILE A 172 -3.33 12.63 -5.92
N ILE A 173 -3.12 11.88 -7.00
CA ILE A 173 -1.80 11.74 -7.64
C ILE A 173 -1.26 13.11 -8.08
N GLU A 174 -2.11 13.91 -8.73
CA GLU A 174 -1.75 15.25 -9.16
C GLU A 174 -1.35 16.14 -7.98
N LYS A 175 -2.16 16.21 -6.94
CA LYS A 175 -1.91 17.07 -5.76
C LYS A 175 -0.70 16.61 -4.95
N VAL A 176 -0.56 15.31 -4.75
CA VAL A 176 0.59 14.75 -4.06
C VAL A 176 1.88 15.03 -4.85
N GLY A 177 1.82 14.92 -6.19
CA GLY A 177 2.96 15.24 -7.07
C GLY A 177 3.41 16.70 -7.04
N GLN A 178 2.61 17.60 -6.45
CA GLN A 178 2.97 19.03 -6.27
C GLN A 178 3.67 19.32 -4.94
N LEU A 179 3.73 18.32 -4.04
CA LEU A 179 4.39 18.44 -2.74
C LEU A 179 5.91 18.32 -2.91
N ASN A 180 6.64 18.84 -1.95
CA ASN A 180 8.09 18.66 -1.90
C ASN A 180 8.44 17.25 -1.40
N ASP A 181 9.60 16.74 -1.83
CA ASP A 181 10.17 15.51 -1.30
C ASP A 181 11.42 15.85 -0.47
N PRO A 182 11.60 15.26 0.72
CA PRO A 182 10.64 14.41 1.43
C PRO A 182 9.39 15.15 1.91
N LEU A 183 8.29 14.40 2.10
CA LEU A 183 7.04 14.92 2.65
C LEU A 183 7.21 15.36 4.12
N SER A 184 7.53 16.62 4.36
CA SER A 184 7.72 17.18 5.70
C SER A 184 7.47 18.69 5.73
#